data_c5d8d9c61e870942cbaa092db9a27ff5
#
_entry.id   c5d8d9c61e870942cbaa092db9a27ff5
#
_cell.length_a   1.000
_cell.length_b   1.000
_cell.length_c   1.000
_cell.angle_alpha   90.00
_cell.angle_beta   90.00
_cell.angle_gamma   90.00
#
_symmetry.space_group_name_H-M   'P 1'
#
loop_
_entity.id
_entity.type
_entity.pdbx_description
1 polymer ?
#
loop_
_entity_poly.entity_id
_entity_poly.type
_entity_poly.pdbx_seq_one_letter_code
_entity_poly.pdbx_strand_id
1 'polypeptide(L)'
;IIQRFHGRYFLSEITAFHVFLTDPSCAEKPEFTPSRLVVKYGDATSAKCSVCEPCSKNIYNLERALGSHTINGTTIVWKVEKMTEWDTNTMCYFTNDTTNHQCCTTLLITVYKPPDRVSISFLNHTGPMFMGHDYALQCEVQNVAPVEKLSVTFYRGQTALTQLQSNNTHKKPVTEIFSLSITPRKEDNGLQYWCEAKLELGPEGPELPPLVTSQRSSSHPDPITVTVGNPLQLNCSAAANPGPSYSWMHSSHRLSTSLQSLLYIKSVTSENEGQYICMVSNNVGYINVTFNVVVKSEFKLQTILCFFLLYLNL
;
A
#
# COMPACT_ATOMS: atom_id res chain seq x y z
N ILE A 1 31.20 51.78 -33.10
CA ILE A 1 30.43 50.68 -33.79
C ILE A 1 29.56 50.08 -32.70
N ILE A 2 28.26 50.42 -32.76
CA ILE A 2 27.22 49.96 -31.82
C ILE A 2 26.60 48.74 -32.47
N GLN A 3 26.67 47.58 -31.79
CA GLN A 3 25.83 46.41 -32.10
C GLN A 3 24.82 46.21 -30.99
N ARG A 4 23.55 46.40 -31.37
CA ARG A 4 22.35 46.06 -30.54
C ARG A 4 22.22 44.53 -30.55
N PHE A 5 22.18 43.90 -29.35
CA PHE A 5 21.64 42.58 -29.17
C PHE A 5 20.24 42.65 -28.60
N HIS A 6 19.27 42.13 -29.34
CA HIS A 6 17.89 41.91 -28.88
C HIS A 6 17.92 40.67 -27.97
N GLY A 7 17.80 40.85 -26.67
CA GLY A 7 17.58 39.81 -25.72
C GLY A 7 16.07 39.67 -25.40
N ARG A 8 15.45 38.60 -25.81
CA ARG A 8 14.11 38.20 -25.32
C ARG A 8 14.20 37.88 -23.86
N TYR A 9 13.44 38.58 -23.04
CA TYR A 9 13.22 38.22 -21.64
C TYR A 9 12.32 36.96 -21.59
N PHE A 10 12.88 35.81 -21.29
CA PHE A 10 12.13 34.69 -20.74
C PHE A 10 11.87 34.99 -19.27
N LEU A 11 10.62 35.24 -18.93
CA LEU A 11 10.13 35.16 -17.56
C LEU A 11 10.11 33.69 -17.16
N SER A 12 11.20 33.20 -16.56
CA SER A 12 11.16 31.97 -15.79
C SER A 12 10.46 32.29 -14.47
N GLU A 13 9.39 31.59 -14.20
CA GLU A 13 8.78 31.55 -12.88
C GLU A 13 9.84 31.15 -11.87
N ILE A 14 10.31 32.11 -11.11
CA ILE A 14 11.11 31.88 -9.93
C ILE A 14 10.15 31.36 -8.87
N THR A 15 10.00 30.05 -8.78
CA THR A 15 9.51 29.41 -7.55
C THR A 15 10.48 29.83 -6.46
N ALA A 16 10.01 30.73 -5.59
CA ALA A 16 10.76 31.16 -4.43
C ALA A 16 10.95 29.98 -3.48
N PHE A 17 12.02 29.20 -3.70
CA PHE A 17 12.57 28.37 -2.65
C PHE A 17 13.06 29.31 -1.55
N HIS A 18 12.26 29.50 -0.50
CA HIS A 18 12.74 30.07 0.74
C HIS A 18 13.75 29.10 1.35
N VAL A 19 14.98 29.21 0.92
CA VAL A 19 16.12 28.68 1.66
C VAL A 19 16.17 29.54 2.93
N PHE A 20 15.66 29.01 4.04
CA PHE A 20 15.86 29.57 5.36
C PHE A 20 17.34 29.41 5.71
N LEU A 21 18.16 30.37 5.25
CA LEU A 21 19.51 30.55 5.77
C LEU A 21 19.31 30.92 7.25
N THR A 22 19.87 30.11 8.13
CA THR A 22 19.94 30.42 9.56
C THR A 22 20.71 31.71 9.69
N ASP A 23 20.01 32.81 10.01
CA ASP A 23 20.62 34.10 10.22
C ASP A 23 21.57 33.98 11.43
N PRO A 24 22.88 34.15 11.24
CA PRO A 24 23.87 34.09 12.34
C PRO A 24 23.68 35.20 13.38
N SER A 25 22.85 36.22 13.10
CA SER A 25 22.54 37.32 14.01
C SER A 25 21.56 36.96 15.13
N CYS A 26 20.88 35.79 15.05
CA CYS A 26 19.98 35.32 16.11
C CYS A 26 20.73 34.50 17.16
N ALA A 27 21.26 35.16 18.16
CA ALA A 27 21.97 34.50 19.28
C ALA A 27 21.03 33.57 20.09
N GLU A 28 19.72 33.92 20.19
CA GLU A 28 18.70 33.15 20.86
C GLU A 28 17.50 33.00 19.91
N LYS A 29 17.13 31.76 19.57
CA LYS A 29 16.00 31.47 18.72
C LYS A 29 14.84 30.98 19.57
N PRO A 30 13.56 31.17 19.11
CA PRO A 30 12.44 30.49 19.72
C PRO A 30 12.63 28.97 19.68
N GLU A 31 12.18 28.26 20.73
CA GLU A 31 12.31 26.82 20.82
C GLU A 31 10.96 26.15 20.92
N PHE A 32 10.73 25.14 20.07
CA PHE A 32 9.54 24.30 20.16
C PHE A 32 9.78 23.11 21.08
N THR A 33 8.78 22.82 21.90
CA THR A 33 8.68 21.60 22.70
C THR A 33 7.35 20.91 22.39
N PRO A 34 7.37 19.73 21.76
CA PRO A 34 8.51 19.07 21.14
C PRO A 34 9.01 19.82 19.89
N SER A 35 10.26 19.56 19.47
CA SER A 35 10.87 20.19 18.29
C SER A 35 10.38 19.58 16.97
N ARG A 36 9.77 18.38 17.04
CA ARG A 36 9.14 17.66 15.92
C ARG A 36 7.84 17.03 16.38
N LEU A 37 6.90 16.90 15.46
CA LEU A 37 5.63 16.22 15.68
C LEU A 37 5.39 15.18 14.59
N VAL A 38 4.93 14.01 15.00
CA VAL A 38 4.37 12.98 14.12
C VAL A 38 2.93 12.76 14.53
N VAL A 39 1.98 13.14 13.67
CA VAL A 39 0.56 13.20 14.01
C VAL A 39 -0.25 12.39 13.01
N LYS A 40 -1.14 11.55 13.50
CA LYS A 40 -2.09 10.87 12.62
C LYS A 40 -3.12 11.86 12.08
N TYR A 41 -3.45 11.73 10.81
CA TYR A 41 -4.50 12.56 10.19
C TYR A 41 -5.82 12.41 10.95
N GLY A 42 -6.41 13.53 11.30
CA GLY A 42 -7.65 13.60 12.07
C GLY A 42 -7.46 13.68 13.58
N ASP A 43 -6.27 13.44 14.12
CA ASP A 43 -6.00 13.49 15.55
C ASP A 43 -5.70 14.93 16.03
N ALA A 44 -5.88 15.15 17.32
CA ALA A 44 -5.48 16.38 18.00
C ALA A 44 -3.98 16.38 18.27
N THR A 45 -3.39 17.60 18.30
CA THR A 45 -1.99 17.77 18.69
C THR A 45 -1.74 19.13 19.32
N SER A 46 -0.59 19.29 19.95
CA SER A 46 -0.16 20.57 20.52
C SER A 46 1.37 20.67 20.60
N ALA A 47 1.88 21.89 20.58
CA ALA A 47 3.26 22.19 20.87
C ALA A 47 3.37 23.53 21.62
N LYS A 48 4.46 23.70 22.34
CA LYS A 48 4.79 24.95 23.02
C LYS A 48 5.97 25.59 22.33
N CYS A 49 5.88 26.89 22.06
CA CYS A 49 7.04 27.68 21.66
C CYS A 49 7.44 28.58 22.81
N SER A 50 8.70 28.54 23.21
CA SER A 50 9.27 29.38 24.25
C SER A 50 10.21 30.40 23.61
N VAL A 51 10.08 31.66 24.02
CA VAL A 51 11.01 32.73 23.65
C VAL A 51 11.81 33.15 24.88
N CYS A 52 12.98 33.74 24.66
CA CYS A 52 13.82 34.22 25.77
C CYS A 52 13.10 35.31 26.58
N GLU A 53 13.42 35.44 27.90
CA GLU A 53 12.79 36.47 28.75
C GLU A 53 12.96 37.91 28.21
N PRO A 54 14.17 38.35 27.81
CA PRO A 54 14.30 39.65 27.19
C PRO A 54 13.54 39.81 25.89
N CYS A 55 13.36 38.70 25.12
CA CYS A 55 12.65 38.68 23.83
C CYS A 55 11.12 38.86 24.00
N SER A 56 10.57 38.53 25.17
CA SER A 56 9.12 38.66 25.45
C SER A 56 8.68 40.12 25.54
N LYS A 57 9.57 41.08 25.64
CA LYS A 57 9.29 42.51 25.55
C LYS A 57 9.07 42.99 24.11
N ASN A 58 9.48 42.17 23.16
CA ASN A 58 9.40 42.41 21.73
C ASN A 58 8.13 41.84 21.17
N ILE A 59 7.82 42.13 19.91
CA ILE A 59 6.71 41.51 19.18
C ILE A 59 7.07 40.05 18.90
N TYR A 60 6.35 39.12 19.52
CA TYR A 60 6.50 37.70 19.26
C TYR A 60 5.15 37.05 19.00
N ASN A 61 5.11 36.08 18.11
CA ASN A 61 3.88 35.41 17.72
C ASN A 61 4.17 34.06 17.04
N LEU A 62 3.09 33.40 16.65
CA LEU A 62 3.10 32.13 15.94
C LEU A 62 2.38 32.28 14.60
N GLU A 63 3.09 31.99 13.51
CA GLU A 63 2.51 31.86 12.18
C GLU A 63 2.11 30.39 11.96
N ARG A 64 0.84 30.19 11.57
CA ARG A 64 0.27 28.85 11.46
C ARG A 64 -0.81 28.81 10.37
N ALA A 65 -0.89 27.66 9.71
CA ALA A 65 -1.98 27.37 8.75
C ALA A 65 -3.24 26.81 9.43
N LEU A 66 -3.08 26.15 10.61
CA LEU A 66 -4.16 25.43 11.27
C LEU A 66 -4.11 25.65 12.81
N GLY A 67 -5.27 25.47 13.46
CA GLY A 67 -5.40 25.48 14.91
C GLY A 67 -5.48 26.89 15.54
N SER A 68 -5.37 26.93 16.85
CA SER A 68 -5.38 28.14 17.66
C SER A 68 -4.12 28.23 18.52
N HIS A 69 -3.82 29.41 19.04
CA HIS A 69 -2.75 29.55 20.03
C HIS A 69 -3.15 30.49 21.15
N THR A 70 -2.48 30.34 22.28
CA THR A 70 -2.59 31.22 23.45
C THR A 70 -1.19 31.60 23.88
N ILE A 71 -1.03 32.85 24.30
CA ILE A 71 0.24 33.41 24.79
C ILE A 71 0.15 33.57 26.31
N ASN A 72 1.14 33.04 27.02
CA ASN A 72 1.27 33.16 28.45
C ASN A 72 2.73 33.42 28.83
N GLY A 73 3.04 34.67 29.22
CA GLY A 73 4.42 35.08 29.50
C GLY A 73 5.31 34.90 28.29
N THR A 74 6.37 34.10 28.39
CA THR A 74 7.36 33.82 27.35
C THR A 74 6.97 32.60 26.49
N THR A 75 5.79 32.02 26.71
CA THR A 75 5.39 30.78 26.06
C THR A 75 4.13 30.97 25.23
N ILE A 76 4.18 30.47 23.99
CA ILE A 76 3.03 30.34 23.10
C ILE A 76 2.62 28.86 23.07
N VAL A 77 1.39 28.56 23.42
CA VAL A 77 0.84 27.21 23.32
C VAL A 77 -0.02 27.12 22.07
N TRP A 78 0.42 26.34 21.11
CA TRP A 78 -0.33 26.01 19.91
C TRP A 78 -1.12 24.71 20.09
N LYS A 79 -2.38 24.69 19.64
CA LYS A 79 -3.27 23.53 19.70
C LYS A 79 -4.03 23.36 18.41
N VAL A 80 -4.16 22.12 18.00
CA VAL A 80 -4.99 21.66 16.89
C VAL A 80 -5.91 20.56 17.40
N GLU A 81 -7.20 20.74 17.28
CA GLU A 81 -8.17 19.73 17.69
C GLU A 81 -8.28 18.58 16.69
N LYS A 82 -8.07 18.88 15.42
CA LYS A 82 -8.12 17.90 14.34
C LYS A 82 -7.13 18.29 13.24
N MET A 83 -6.10 17.46 13.05
CA MET A 83 -5.10 17.66 12.00
C MET A 83 -5.68 17.27 10.64
N THR A 84 -5.96 18.24 9.79
CA THR A 84 -6.59 18.06 8.47
C THR A 84 -5.74 18.52 7.30
N GLU A 85 -4.55 19.05 7.58
CA GLU A 85 -3.60 19.51 6.56
C GLU A 85 -2.42 18.57 6.46
N TRP A 86 -2.10 18.15 5.22
CA TRP A 86 -0.99 17.23 4.94
C TRP A 86 0.37 17.91 4.86
N ASP A 87 0.37 19.14 4.42
CA ASP A 87 1.59 19.97 4.29
C ASP A 87 1.39 21.24 5.11
N THR A 88 1.65 21.13 6.40
CA THR A 88 1.48 22.23 7.33
C THR A 88 2.80 22.55 8.01
N ASN A 89 3.05 23.83 8.13
CA ASN A 89 4.16 24.37 8.88
C ASN A 89 3.65 25.33 9.94
N THR A 90 4.30 25.35 11.08
CA THR A 90 4.03 26.28 12.15
C THR A 90 5.36 26.92 12.51
N MET A 91 5.41 28.25 12.46
CA MET A 91 6.63 29.00 12.72
C MET A 91 6.42 29.93 13.90
N CYS A 92 7.32 29.86 14.86
CA CYS A 92 7.39 30.77 15.99
C CYS A 92 8.46 31.81 15.72
N TYR A 93 8.18 33.07 16.03
CA TYR A 93 9.11 34.15 15.79
C TYR A 93 9.03 35.22 16.87
N PHE A 94 10.10 35.97 17.02
CA PHE A 94 10.09 37.28 17.66
C PHE A 94 10.90 38.27 16.82
N THR A 95 10.53 39.56 16.91
CA THR A 95 11.25 40.65 16.25
C THR A 95 12.01 41.45 17.29
N ASN A 96 13.32 41.57 17.13
CA ASN A 96 14.17 42.38 17.99
C ASN A 96 13.95 43.87 17.67
N ASP A 97 13.41 44.63 18.62
CA ASP A 97 13.05 46.06 18.44
C ASP A 97 14.26 46.97 18.14
N THR A 98 15.47 46.55 18.59
CA THR A 98 16.69 47.33 18.41
C THR A 98 17.26 47.19 17.01
N THR A 99 17.24 45.98 16.48
CA THR A 99 17.85 45.62 15.18
C THR A 99 16.86 45.46 14.08
N ASN A 100 15.55 45.38 14.40
CA ASN A 100 14.45 45.05 13.53
C ASN A 100 14.62 43.68 12.80
N HIS A 101 15.48 42.82 13.37
CA HIS A 101 15.68 41.44 12.88
C HIS A 101 14.63 40.52 13.46
N GLN A 102 14.11 39.62 12.62
CA GLN A 102 13.17 38.57 13.01
C GLN A 102 13.90 37.25 13.19
N CYS A 103 13.84 36.71 14.40
CA CYS A 103 14.35 35.39 14.75
C CYS A 103 13.21 34.39 14.78
N CYS A 104 13.34 33.29 14.05
CA CYS A 104 12.27 32.31 13.88
C CYS A 104 12.76 30.88 13.97
N THR A 105 11.82 29.98 14.33
CA THR A 105 12.01 28.52 14.32
C THR A 105 10.74 27.86 13.78
N THR A 106 10.92 26.90 12.88
CA THR A 106 9.82 26.15 12.28
C THR A 106 9.66 24.82 13.00
N LEU A 107 8.44 24.50 13.40
CA LEU A 107 8.07 23.19 13.91
C LEU A 107 7.94 22.20 12.74
N LEU A 108 8.73 21.13 12.78
CA LEU A 108 8.66 20.08 11.79
C LEU A 108 7.48 19.16 12.10
N ILE A 109 6.50 19.10 11.20
CA ILE A 109 5.28 18.31 11.39
C ILE A 109 5.20 17.25 10.28
N THR A 110 5.09 15.99 10.69
CA THR A 110 4.80 14.87 9.79
C THR A 110 3.39 14.39 10.06
N VAL A 111 2.51 14.57 9.10
CA VAL A 111 1.14 14.04 9.18
C VAL A 111 1.10 12.70 8.47
N TYR A 112 0.57 11.67 9.15
CA TYR A 112 0.55 10.33 8.58
C TYR A 112 -0.84 9.71 8.57
N LYS A 113 -1.05 8.79 7.65
CA LYS A 113 -2.21 7.91 7.54
C LYS A 113 -1.73 6.49 7.24
N PRO A 114 -2.05 5.50 8.08
CA PRO A 114 -1.82 4.11 7.76
C PRO A 114 -2.52 3.70 6.46
N PRO A 115 -2.03 2.67 5.76
CA PRO A 115 -2.73 2.13 4.60
C PRO A 115 -4.15 1.68 4.96
N ASP A 116 -5.11 1.94 4.08
CA ASP A 116 -6.47 1.40 4.25
C ASP A 116 -6.50 -0.10 3.95
N ARG A 117 -5.68 -0.53 3.00
CA ARG A 117 -5.59 -1.93 2.58
C ARG A 117 -4.22 -2.22 1.97
N VAL A 118 -3.75 -3.44 2.20
CA VAL A 118 -2.57 -4.01 1.50
C VAL A 118 -3.00 -5.30 0.84
N SER A 119 -2.68 -5.47 -0.42
CA SER A 119 -2.99 -6.68 -1.19
C SER A 119 -1.80 -7.14 -2.01
N ILE A 120 -1.72 -8.45 -2.24
CA ILE A 120 -0.70 -9.06 -3.09
C ILE A 120 -1.39 -9.84 -4.20
N SER A 121 -0.82 -9.78 -5.40
CA SER A 121 -1.29 -10.53 -6.57
C SER A 121 -0.12 -10.84 -7.50
N PHE A 122 -0.34 -11.79 -8.42
CA PHE A 122 0.55 -12.02 -9.54
C PHE A 122 0.13 -11.15 -10.72
N LEU A 123 1.08 -10.46 -11.34
CA LEU A 123 0.81 -9.67 -12.53
C LEU A 123 0.57 -10.59 -13.73
N ASN A 124 -0.59 -10.43 -14.38
CA ASN A 124 -0.97 -11.17 -15.60
C ASN A 124 -0.85 -12.69 -15.49
N HIS A 125 -0.97 -13.24 -14.27
CA HIS A 125 -0.90 -14.68 -14.06
C HIS A 125 -2.02 -15.14 -13.12
N THR A 126 -2.76 -16.14 -13.59
CA THR A 126 -3.77 -16.87 -12.82
C THR A 126 -3.53 -18.36 -13.04
N GLY A 127 -3.23 -19.09 -12.00
CA GLY A 127 -2.99 -20.53 -12.08
C GLY A 127 -1.68 -20.95 -11.42
N PRO A 128 -1.30 -22.23 -11.59
CA PRO A 128 -0.08 -22.76 -10.98
C PRO A 128 1.15 -22.14 -11.63
N MET A 129 2.15 -21.85 -10.81
CA MET A 129 3.45 -21.39 -11.28
C MET A 129 4.32 -22.56 -11.71
N PHE A 130 5.06 -22.38 -12.79
CA PHE A 130 6.01 -23.35 -13.29
C PHE A 130 7.42 -23.01 -12.80
N MET A 131 8.14 -24.04 -12.40
CA MET A 131 9.53 -23.92 -11.96
C MET A 131 10.40 -23.37 -13.09
N GLY A 132 11.29 -22.43 -12.76
CA GLY A 132 12.22 -21.82 -13.71
C GLY A 132 11.62 -20.77 -14.65
N HIS A 133 10.34 -20.42 -14.48
CA HIS A 133 9.71 -19.31 -15.19
C HIS A 133 9.64 -18.08 -14.28
N ASP A 134 9.79 -16.91 -14.85
CA ASP A 134 9.73 -15.66 -14.11
C ASP A 134 8.29 -15.18 -13.99
N TYR A 135 7.92 -14.77 -12.78
CA TYR A 135 6.63 -14.19 -12.44
C TYR A 135 6.83 -12.86 -11.72
N ALA A 136 5.93 -11.93 -11.93
CA ALA A 136 5.93 -10.66 -11.19
C ALA A 136 4.87 -10.68 -10.09
N LEU A 137 5.31 -10.56 -8.84
CA LEU A 137 4.46 -10.26 -7.69
C LEU A 137 4.23 -8.75 -7.64
N GLN A 138 3.00 -8.34 -7.36
CA GLN A 138 2.65 -6.96 -7.07
C GLN A 138 2.06 -6.86 -5.67
N CYS A 139 2.58 -5.93 -4.88
CA CYS A 139 2.03 -5.51 -3.59
C CYS A 139 1.42 -4.12 -3.77
N GLU A 140 0.12 -4.01 -3.64
CA GLU A 140 -0.62 -2.75 -3.70
C GLU A 140 -0.92 -2.26 -2.28
N VAL A 141 -0.49 -1.03 -1.98
CA VAL A 141 -0.70 -0.35 -0.70
C VAL A 141 -1.60 0.84 -0.95
N GLN A 142 -2.84 0.76 -0.46
CA GLN A 142 -3.88 1.75 -0.77
C GLN A 142 -3.93 2.87 0.26
N ASN A 143 -3.95 4.11 -0.25
CA ASN A 143 -4.34 5.31 0.49
C ASN A 143 -3.46 5.58 1.73
N VAL A 144 -2.14 5.54 1.57
CA VAL A 144 -1.10 5.70 2.59
C VAL A 144 -0.39 7.05 2.49
N ALA A 145 -0.04 7.66 3.62
CA ALA A 145 0.73 8.91 3.69
C ALA A 145 1.61 8.97 4.96
N PRO A 146 2.78 9.62 4.90
CA PRO A 146 3.49 10.05 3.69
C PRO A 146 4.18 8.86 3.02
N VAL A 147 4.02 8.76 1.71
CA VAL A 147 4.51 7.60 0.95
C VAL A 147 6.04 7.47 0.93
N GLU A 148 6.78 8.56 1.10
CA GLU A 148 8.24 8.55 1.21
C GLU A 148 8.75 7.78 2.45
N LYS A 149 7.90 7.57 3.45
CA LYS A 149 8.19 6.80 4.67
C LYS A 149 7.67 5.36 4.60
N LEU A 150 7.14 4.96 3.44
CA LEU A 150 6.59 3.63 3.23
C LEU A 150 7.68 2.67 2.81
N SER A 151 7.83 1.58 3.55
CA SER A 151 8.61 0.40 3.17
C SER A 151 7.68 -0.80 2.99
N VAL A 152 7.97 -1.63 1.99
CA VAL A 152 7.23 -2.87 1.71
C VAL A 152 8.20 -4.03 1.68
N THR A 153 7.93 -5.05 2.50
CA THR A 153 8.69 -6.29 2.54
C THR A 153 7.88 -7.41 1.92
N PHE A 154 8.45 -8.09 0.94
CA PHE A 154 7.87 -9.29 0.34
C PHE A 154 8.36 -10.53 1.06
N TYR A 155 7.46 -11.47 1.29
CA TYR A 155 7.72 -12.71 1.98
C TYR A 155 7.32 -13.93 1.13
N ARG A 156 8.05 -15.02 1.34
CA ARG A 156 7.73 -16.38 0.87
C ARG A 156 7.72 -17.31 2.07
N GLY A 157 6.54 -17.82 2.45
CA GLY A 157 6.36 -18.48 3.73
C GLY A 157 6.68 -17.55 4.88
N GLN A 158 7.72 -17.85 5.65
CA GLN A 158 8.24 -17.01 6.73
C GLN A 158 9.54 -16.28 6.36
N THR A 159 10.04 -16.46 5.15
CA THR A 159 11.30 -15.87 4.70
C THR A 159 11.06 -14.56 4.00
N ALA A 160 11.69 -13.49 4.48
CA ALA A 160 11.72 -12.20 3.78
C ALA A 160 12.57 -12.33 2.50
N LEU A 161 12.00 -11.93 1.37
CA LEU A 161 12.67 -11.95 0.08
C LEU A 161 13.42 -10.65 -0.19
N THR A 162 12.73 -9.54 -0.03
CA THR A 162 13.28 -8.20 -0.24
C THR A 162 12.43 -7.16 0.45
N GLN A 163 13.04 -6.02 0.74
CA GLN A 163 12.37 -4.82 1.20
C GLN A 163 12.57 -3.72 0.17
N LEU A 164 11.49 -3.08 -0.24
CA LEU A 164 11.47 -1.96 -1.18
C LEU A 164 10.94 -0.72 -0.47
N GLN A 165 11.49 0.43 -0.85
CA GLN A 165 11.06 1.73 -0.34
C GLN A 165 10.51 2.57 -1.48
N SER A 166 9.50 3.39 -1.22
CA SER A 166 8.96 4.31 -2.22
C SER A 166 9.92 5.46 -2.49
N ASN A 167 10.04 5.84 -3.75
CA ASN A 167 10.74 7.06 -4.19
C ASN A 167 9.77 8.24 -4.41
N ASN A 168 8.49 8.02 -4.12
CA ASN A 168 7.45 9.02 -4.28
C ASN A 168 7.47 9.98 -3.08
N THR A 169 7.43 11.28 -3.34
CA THR A 169 7.51 12.34 -2.31
C THR A 169 6.19 13.01 -2.00
N HIS A 170 5.07 12.45 -2.48
CA HIS A 170 3.75 13.00 -2.20
C HIS A 170 3.43 12.91 -0.71
N LYS A 171 3.00 14.03 -0.14
CA LYS A 171 2.59 14.11 1.27
C LYS A 171 1.14 13.69 1.50
N LYS A 172 0.27 13.84 0.49
CA LYS A 172 -1.13 13.39 0.54
C LYS A 172 -1.24 11.89 0.32
N PRO A 173 -2.30 11.25 0.82
CA PRO A 173 -2.49 9.81 0.63
C PRO A 173 -2.51 9.41 -0.83
N VAL A 174 -1.74 8.38 -1.16
CA VAL A 174 -1.67 7.78 -2.50
C VAL A 174 -1.77 6.27 -2.41
N THR A 175 -2.12 5.65 -3.53
CA THR A 175 -1.96 4.20 -3.71
C THR A 175 -0.63 3.97 -4.42
N GLU A 176 0.20 3.13 -3.82
CA GLU A 176 1.53 2.78 -4.33
C GLU A 176 1.60 1.30 -4.66
N ILE A 177 2.27 0.95 -5.76
CA ILE A 177 2.42 -0.43 -6.22
C ILE A 177 3.91 -0.78 -6.27
N PHE A 178 4.27 -1.83 -5.53
CA PHE A 178 5.60 -2.40 -5.54
C PHE A 178 5.59 -3.70 -6.33
N SER A 179 6.62 -3.94 -7.13
CA SER A 179 6.73 -5.14 -7.95
C SER A 179 8.02 -5.88 -7.66
N LEU A 180 7.93 -7.22 -7.58
CA LEU A 180 9.07 -8.12 -7.39
C LEU A 180 9.02 -9.24 -8.40
N SER A 181 10.10 -9.44 -9.16
CA SER A 181 10.26 -10.61 -10.02
C SER A 181 10.71 -11.80 -9.18
N ILE A 182 10.05 -12.95 -9.38
CA ILE A 182 10.37 -14.21 -8.72
C ILE A 182 10.47 -15.33 -9.74
N THR A 183 11.40 -16.26 -9.50
CA THR A 183 11.54 -17.51 -10.25
C THR A 183 11.30 -18.67 -9.29
N PRO A 184 10.10 -19.33 -9.30
CA PRO A 184 9.78 -20.41 -8.38
C PRO A 184 10.76 -21.58 -8.49
N ARG A 185 11.10 -22.17 -7.34
CA ARG A 185 11.94 -23.36 -7.20
C ARG A 185 11.11 -24.53 -6.68
N LYS A 186 11.66 -25.74 -6.71
CA LYS A 186 10.99 -26.93 -6.21
C LYS A 186 10.62 -26.83 -4.73
N GLU A 187 11.49 -26.20 -3.95
CA GLU A 187 11.33 -25.97 -2.50
C GLU A 187 10.21 -24.97 -2.17
N ASP A 188 9.78 -24.20 -3.15
CA ASP A 188 8.73 -23.18 -2.99
C ASP A 188 7.32 -23.77 -3.11
N ASN A 189 7.23 -25.06 -3.44
CA ASN A 189 5.94 -25.75 -3.61
C ASN A 189 5.11 -25.68 -2.31
N GLY A 190 3.90 -25.16 -2.40
CA GLY A 190 2.98 -24.99 -1.26
C GLY A 190 3.27 -23.78 -0.37
N LEU A 191 4.35 -23.03 -0.63
CA LEU A 191 4.62 -21.80 0.12
C LEU A 191 3.70 -20.67 -0.36
N GLN A 192 3.31 -19.83 0.58
CA GLN A 192 2.48 -18.66 0.32
C GLN A 192 3.33 -17.40 0.21
N TYR A 193 2.95 -16.52 -0.70
CA TYR A 193 3.52 -15.18 -0.82
C TYR A 193 2.62 -14.17 -0.14
N TRP A 194 3.20 -13.19 0.52
CA TRP A 194 2.51 -12.08 1.14
C TRP A 194 3.44 -10.88 1.23
N CYS A 195 2.89 -9.71 1.49
CA CYS A 195 3.67 -8.51 1.69
C CYS A 195 3.23 -7.76 2.95
N GLU A 196 4.15 -7.01 3.48
CA GLU A 196 4.00 -6.19 4.67
C GLU A 196 4.36 -4.76 4.34
N ALA A 197 3.45 -3.83 4.61
CA ALA A 197 3.64 -2.41 4.45
C ALA A 197 3.83 -1.76 5.81
N LYS A 198 4.93 -1.02 5.99
CA LYS A 198 5.32 -0.35 7.22
C LYS A 198 5.63 1.12 6.97
N LEU A 199 5.09 2.02 7.80
CA LEU A 199 5.46 3.43 7.82
C LEU A 199 6.60 3.65 8.81
N GLU A 200 7.77 4.04 8.31
CA GLU A 200 8.97 4.36 9.09
C GLU A 200 8.93 5.83 9.54
N LEU A 201 8.17 6.11 10.60
CA LEU A 201 7.88 7.48 11.05
C LEU A 201 8.95 8.10 11.96
N GLY A 202 9.97 7.33 12.31
CA GLY A 202 11.05 7.80 13.21
C GLY A 202 10.69 7.72 14.69
N PRO A 203 11.61 8.20 15.55
CA PRO A 203 11.47 8.05 17.00
C PRO A 203 10.34 8.87 17.61
N GLU A 204 9.90 9.95 16.96
CA GLU A 204 8.77 10.77 17.41
C GLU A 204 7.41 10.19 16.93
N GLY A 205 7.44 9.11 16.15
CA GLY A 205 6.27 8.35 15.75
C GLY A 205 5.67 7.51 16.88
N PRO A 206 4.59 6.79 16.60
CA PRO A 206 4.01 5.86 17.58
C PRO A 206 5.03 4.76 17.93
N GLU A 207 5.00 4.27 19.18
CA GLU A 207 5.89 3.20 19.67
C GLU A 207 5.86 1.96 18.77
N LEU A 208 4.68 1.61 18.27
CA LEU A 208 4.50 0.60 17.24
C LEU A 208 4.25 1.30 15.91
N PRO A 209 5.20 1.24 14.97
CA PRO A 209 5.02 1.82 13.66
C PRO A 209 3.81 1.19 12.96
N PRO A 210 3.01 1.98 12.22
CA PRO A 210 1.88 1.46 11.48
C PRO A 210 2.33 0.38 10.49
N LEU A 211 1.79 -0.83 10.67
CA LEU A 211 2.13 -2.02 9.93
C LEU A 211 0.85 -2.71 9.48
N VAL A 212 0.73 -3.00 8.19
CA VAL A 212 -0.41 -3.70 7.59
C VAL A 212 0.12 -4.80 6.69
N THR A 213 -0.43 -6.00 6.85
CA THR A 213 -0.06 -7.16 6.03
C THR A 213 -1.14 -7.46 5.00
N SER A 214 -0.74 -7.95 3.83
CA SER A 214 -1.67 -8.49 2.84
C SER A 214 -2.25 -9.83 3.30
N GLN A 215 -3.33 -10.26 2.66
CA GLN A 215 -3.69 -11.67 2.67
C GLN A 215 -2.58 -12.48 2.03
N ARG A 216 -2.51 -13.76 2.36
CA ARG A 216 -1.52 -14.68 1.78
C ARG A 216 -2.03 -15.17 0.43
N SER A 217 -1.22 -15.00 -0.61
CA SER A 217 -1.46 -15.61 -1.93
C SER A 217 -0.65 -16.90 -2.01
N SER A 218 -1.33 -18.01 -2.21
CA SER A 218 -0.65 -19.29 -2.40
C SER A 218 -0.12 -19.40 -3.83
N SER A 219 0.98 -20.14 -3.99
CA SER A 219 1.44 -20.58 -5.31
C SER A 219 0.46 -21.56 -5.98
N HIS A 220 -0.55 -22.00 -5.25
CA HIS A 220 -1.71 -22.70 -5.78
C HIS A 220 -2.76 -21.66 -6.15
N PRO A 221 -3.41 -21.78 -7.30
CA PRO A 221 -4.49 -20.89 -7.69
C PRO A 221 -5.57 -20.91 -6.61
N ASP A 222 -6.19 -19.76 -6.38
CA ASP A 222 -7.43 -19.70 -5.61
C ASP A 222 -8.40 -20.72 -6.15
N PRO A 223 -9.20 -21.37 -5.31
CA PRO A 223 -10.15 -22.36 -5.78
C PRO A 223 -11.08 -21.72 -6.80
N ILE A 224 -11.19 -22.36 -7.96
CA ILE A 224 -12.10 -21.92 -9.01
C ILE A 224 -13.52 -22.14 -8.51
N THR A 225 -14.20 -21.07 -8.17
CA THR A 225 -15.59 -21.13 -7.73
C THR A 225 -16.52 -21.09 -8.92
N VAL A 226 -17.39 -22.10 -9.05
CA VAL A 226 -18.39 -22.17 -10.10
C VAL A 226 -19.75 -22.53 -9.49
N THR A 227 -20.83 -21.97 -10.05
CA THR A 227 -22.20 -22.28 -9.59
C THR A 227 -22.75 -23.49 -10.35
N VAL A 228 -23.52 -24.34 -9.67
CA VAL A 228 -24.24 -25.48 -10.29
C VAL A 228 -25.00 -25.03 -11.54
N GLY A 229 -24.86 -25.79 -12.62
CA GLY A 229 -25.48 -25.48 -13.90
C GLY A 229 -24.61 -24.64 -14.84
N ASN A 230 -23.60 -23.94 -14.34
CA ASN A 230 -22.70 -23.14 -15.17
C ASN A 230 -21.60 -24.00 -15.83
N PRO A 231 -21.02 -23.55 -16.94
CA PRO A 231 -19.88 -24.24 -17.54
C PRO A 231 -18.60 -24.02 -16.77
N LEU A 232 -17.72 -25.04 -16.76
CA LEU A 232 -16.36 -24.98 -16.22
C LEU A 232 -15.36 -25.28 -17.33
N GLN A 233 -14.33 -24.46 -17.42
CA GLN A 233 -13.22 -24.62 -18.37
C GLN A 233 -11.89 -24.56 -17.63
N LEU A 234 -11.09 -25.63 -17.72
CA LEU A 234 -9.74 -25.70 -17.15
C LEU A 234 -8.74 -25.84 -18.29
N ASN A 235 -7.72 -25.00 -18.32
CA ASN A 235 -6.68 -24.98 -19.36
C ASN A 235 -5.31 -25.23 -18.75
N CYS A 236 -4.63 -26.28 -19.24
CA CYS A 236 -3.26 -26.61 -18.86
C CYS A 236 -2.27 -26.63 -20.05
N SER A 237 -2.55 -25.86 -21.09
CA SER A 237 -1.70 -25.81 -22.27
C SER A 237 -0.27 -25.42 -21.94
N ALA A 238 0.70 -26.12 -22.54
CA ALA A 238 2.11 -25.87 -22.34
C ALA A 238 2.82 -25.85 -23.69
N ALA A 239 3.84 -24.98 -23.80
CA ALA A 239 4.77 -24.99 -24.91
C ALA A 239 5.94 -25.91 -24.58
N ALA A 240 6.14 -26.97 -25.35
CA ALA A 240 7.25 -27.90 -25.15
C ALA A 240 7.74 -28.46 -26.49
N ASN A 241 9.00 -28.84 -26.55
CA ASN A 241 9.59 -29.53 -27.70
C ASN A 241 10.32 -30.80 -27.19
N PRO A 242 9.90 -32.03 -27.60
CA PRO A 242 8.74 -32.36 -28.46
C PRO A 242 7.41 -31.97 -27.84
N GLY A 243 6.38 -31.81 -28.71
CA GLY A 243 5.03 -31.44 -28.30
C GLY A 243 4.49 -32.29 -27.16
N PRO A 244 3.77 -31.69 -26.19
CA PRO A 244 3.33 -32.40 -25.00
C PRO A 244 2.04 -33.19 -25.27
N SER A 245 1.85 -34.25 -24.52
CA SER A 245 0.59 -34.99 -24.36
C SER A 245 -0.05 -34.63 -23.03
N TYR A 246 -1.38 -34.72 -22.93
CA TYR A 246 -2.15 -34.33 -21.77
C TYR A 246 -2.98 -35.48 -21.23
N SER A 247 -3.10 -35.58 -19.91
CA SER A 247 -4.10 -36.47 -19.29
C SER A 247 -4.67 -35.80 -18.03
N TRP A 248 -5.98 -35.98 -17.83
CA TRP A 248 -6.71 -35.38 -16.72
C TRP A 248 -7.14 -36.41 -15.69
N MET A 249 -7.05 -36.04 -14.42
CA MET A 249 -7.56 -36.79 -13.28
C MET A 249 -8.48 -35.89 -12.44
N HIS A 250 -9.55 -36.46 -11.91
CA HIS A 250 -10.44 -35.82 -10.95
C HIS A 250 -10.66 -36.76 -9.76
N SER A 251 -10.41 -36.28 -8.53
CA SER A 251 -10.61 -37.07 -7.30
C SER A 251 -10.00 -38.48 -7.37
N SER A 252 -8.75 -38.60 -7.88
CA SER A 252 -8.00 -39.82 -8.10
C SER A 252 -8.52 -40.74 -9.24
N HIS A 253 -9.54 -40.35 -9.97
CA HIS A 253 -10.03 -41.07 -11.12
C HIS A 253 -9.56 -40.42 -12.42
N ARG A 254 -9.04 -41.25 -13.35
CA ARG A 254 -8.64 -40.75 -14.67
C ARG A 254 -9.88 -40.39 -15.49
N LEU A 255 -9.91 -39.14 -15.97
CA LEU A 255 -10.93 -38.72 -16.92
C LEU A 255 -10.54 -39.25 -18.31
N SER A 256 -11.26 -40.27 -18.80
CA SER A 256 -10.84 -41.14 -19.90
C SER A 256 -10.80 -40.52 -21.27
N THR A 257 -11.07 -39.24 -21.47
CA THR A 257 -11.40 -38.72 -22.81
C THR A 257 -10.63 -37.45 -23.24
N SER A 258 -9.81 -36.86 -22.40
CA SER A 258 -9.17 -35.62 -22.80
C SER A 258 -7.66 -35.79 -23.03
N LEU A 259 -7.29 -36.01 -24.28
CA LEU A 259 -5.91 -35.85 -24.77
C LEU A 259 -5.61 -34.37 -25.10
N GLN A 260 -6.47 -33.45 -24.68
CA GLN A 260 -6.38 -32.03 -24.95
C GLN A 260 -5.94 -31.26 -23.70
N SER A 261 -5.25 -30.16 -23.93
CA SER A 261 -4.87 -29.21 -22.87
C SER A 261 -6.07 -28.59 -22.16
N LEU A 262 -7.25 -28.62 -22.78
CA LEU A 262 -8.48 -28.00 -22.31
C LEU A 262 -9.48 -29.05 -21.83
N LEU A 263 -9.88 -28.96 -20.56
CA LEU A 263 -11.00 -29.72 -20.01
C LEU A 263 -12.23 -28.79 -19.96
N TYR A 264 -13.35 -29.24 -20.56
CA TYR A 264 -14.57 -28.48 -20.59
C TYR A 264 -15.74 -29.30 -20.02
N ILE A 265 -16.44 -28.76 -19.02
CA ILE A 265 -17.65 -29.31 -18.43
C ILE A 265 -18.77 -28.34 -18.74
N LYS A 266 -19.77 -28.78 -19.55
CA LYS A 266 -20.85 -27.91 -20.04
C LYS A 266 -21.76 -27.39 -18.92
N SER A 267 -22.02 -28.21 -17.91
CA SER A 267 -22.91 -27.90 -16.79
C SER A 267 -22.40 -28.61 -15.55
N VAL A 268 -21.93 -27.81 -14.60
CA VAL A 268 -21.34 -28.33 -13.36
C VAL A 268 -22.41 -28.80 -12.40
N THR A 269 -22.18 -29.95 -11.78
CA THR A 269 -22.93 -30.48 -10.64
C THR A 269 -22.07 -30.50 -9.37
N SER A 270 -22.66 -30.82 -8.23
CA SER A 270 -21.91 -30.98 -6.97
C SER A 270 -20.82 -32.06 -7.06
N GLU A 271 -20.96 -33.06 -7.93
CA GLU A 271 -19.97 -34.11 -8.16
C GLU A 271 -18.69 -33.61 -8.87
N ASN A 272 -18.77 -32.43 -9.48
CA ASN A 272 -17.63 -31.80 -10.14
C ASN A 272 -16.79 -30.95 -9.18
N GLU A 273 -17.16 -30.89 -7.88
CA GLU A 273 -16.31 -30.30 -6.85
C GLU A 273 -15.09 -31.17 -6.59
N GLY A 274 -13.94 -30.54 -6.34
CA GLY A 274 -12.74 -31.26 -5.96
C GLY A 274 -11.50 -30.84 -6.73
N GLN A 275 -10.49 -31.68 -6.65
CA GLN A 275 -9.19 -31.45 -7.26
C GLN A 275 -9.12 -32.09 -8.65
N TYR A 276 -8.75 -31.27 -9.63
CA TYR A 276 -8.41 -31.70 -10.98
C TYR A 276 -6.91 -31.63 -11.17
N ILE A 277 -6.31 -32.69 -11.71
CA ILE A 277 -4.89 -32.77 -12.04
C ILE A 277 -4.74 -32.99 -13.53
N CYS A 278 -4.08 -32.05 -14.20
CA CYS A 278 -3.65 -32.23 -15.58
C CYS A 278 -2.19 -32.66 -15.59
N MET A 279 -1.91 -33.86 -16.09
CA MET A 279 -0.54 -34.33 -16.35
C MET A 279 -0.16 -33.93 -17.77
N VAL A 280 0.86 -33.11 -17.89
CA VAL A 280 1.48 -32.69 -19.16
C VAL A 280 2.79 -33.42 -19.32
N SER A 281 2.96 -34.19 -20.38
CA SER A 281 4.15 -35.05 -20.53
C SER A 281 4.65 -35.14 -21.98
N ASN A 282 5.95 -35.32 -22.13
CA ASN A 282 6.62 -35.68 -23.35
C ASN A 282 7.72 -36.73 -23.06
N ASN A 283 8.56 -37.08 -24.04
CA ASN A 283 9.65 -38.02 -23.88
C ASN A 283 10.81 -37.52 -22.99
N VAL A 284 10.82 -36.24 -22.61
CA VAL A 284 11.84 -35.63 -21.74
C VAL A 284 11.40 -35.63 -20.27
N GLY A 285 10.10 -35.54 -19.99
CA GLY A 285 9.58 -35.49 -18.62
C GLY A 285 8.08 -35.21 -18.55
N TYR A 286 7.61 -35.02 -17.33
CA TYR A 286 6.22 -34.68 -17.06
C TYR A 286 6.10 -33.61 -15.95
N ILE A 287 4.99 -32.88 -15.99
CA ILE A 287 4.58 -31.96 -14.93
C ILE A 287 3.10 -32.18 -14.63
N ASN A 288 2.70 -31.92 -13.38
CA ASN A 288 1.28 -31.95 -12.96
C ASN A 288 0.82 -30.53 -12.67
N VAL A 289 -0.29 -30.14 -13.29
CA VAL A 289 -1.00 -28.87 -13.06
C VAL A 289 -2.26 -29.18 -12.27
N THR A 290 -2.41 -28.60 -11.10
CA THR A 290 -3.53 -28.86 -10.19
C THR A 290 -4.49 -27.69 -10.14
N PHE A 291 -5.79 -27.96 -10.24
CA PHE A 291 -6.87 -27.00 -10.09
C PHE A 291 -7.78 -27.48 -8.96
N ASN A 292 -8.16 -26.56 -8.07
CA ASN A 292 -9.13 -26.82 -7.01
C ASN A 292 -10.45 -26.16 -7.42
N VAL A 293 -11.52 -26.94 -7.54
CA VAL A 293 -12.85 -26.48 -7.94
C VAL A 293 -13.79 -26.56 -6.75
N VAL A 294 -14.44 -25.45 -6.45
CA VAL A 294 -15.51 -25.33 -5.44
C VAL A 294 -16.82 -25.06 -6.16
N VAL A 295 -17.82 -25.90 -5.90
CA VAL A 295 -19.13 -25.79 -6.53
C VAL A 295 -20.13 -25.18 -5.56
N LYS A 296 -20.67 -24.00 -5.90
CA LYS A 296 -21.73 -23.34 -5.12
C LYS A 296 -23.10 -23.71 -5.67
N SER A 297 -24.00 -24.11 -4.76
CA SER A 297 -25.44 -24.22 -5.10
C SER A 297 -26.08 -22.83 -5.06
N GLU A 298 -26.91 -22.50 -6.05
CA GLU A 298 -27.82 -21.37 -5.91
C GLU A 298 -28.86 -21.72 -4.85
N PHE A 299 -28.80 -21.06 -3.68
CA PHE A 299 -29.95 -21.04 -2.78
C PHE A 299 -31.02 -20.18 -3.45
N LYS A 300 -31.96 -20.84 -4.19
CA LYS A 300 -33.19 -20.17 -4.55
C LYS A 300 -33.98 -19.91 -3.27
N LEU A 301 -34.11 -18.64 -2.92
CA LEU A 301 -34.92 -18.13 -1.78
C LEU A 301 -36.44 -18.45 -1.92
N GLN A 302 -36.79 -19.41 -2.73
CA GLN A 302 -38.17 -19.75 -3.06
C GLN A 302 -38.84 -20.72 -2.06
N THR A 303 -38.04 -21.32 -1.16
CA THR A 303 -38.61 -22.34 -0.22
C THR A 303 -39.02 -21.73 1.13
N ILE A 304 -38.60 -20.50 1.45
CA ILE A 304 -38.99 -19.86 2.74
C ILE A 304 -40.35 -19.19 2.66
N LEU A 305 -40.84 -18.78 1.47
CA LEU A 305 -42.16 -18.18 1.37
C LEU A 305 -43.32 -19.20 1.49
N CYS A 306 -43.11 -20.47 1.16
CA CYS A 306 -44.16 -21.52 1.33
C CYS A 306 -44.38 -21.90 2.81
N PHE A 307 -43.39 -21.80 3.68
CA PHE A 307 -43.56 -22.10 5.12
C PHE A 307 -44.24 -20.97 5.88
N PHE A 308 -44.10 -19.71 5.44
CA PHE A 308 -44.75 -18.58 6.09
C PHE A 308 -46.24 -18.42 5.74
N LEU A 309 -46.67 -18.92 4.57
CA LEU A 309 -48.09 -18.87 4.20
C LEU A 309 -48.94 -20.01 4.79
N LEU A 310 -48.29 -21.04 5.34
CA LEU A 310 -49.00 -22.13 6.04
C LEU A 310 -49.21 -21.85 7.54
N TYR A 311 -48.54 -20.82 8.09
CA TYR A 311 -48.70 -20.42 9.50
C TYR A 311 -49.67 -19.25 9.72
N LEU A 312 -50.23 -18.67 8.63
CA LEU A 312 -51.19 -17.56 8.74
C LEU A 312 -52.66 -17.96 8.40
N ASN A 313 -52.97 -19.26 8.31
CA ASN A 313 -54.35 -19.78 8.11
C ASN A 313 -54.72 -20.76 9.24
N LEU A 314 -54.47 -20.37 10.48
CA LEU A 314 -55.14 -20.97 11.69
C LEU A 314 -55.56 -19.84 12.59
#